data_c17f0d694e27a76d8198cf7fb58dd5c5
#
_entry.id   c17f0d694e27a76d8198cf7fb58dd5c5
#
_cell.length_a   1.000
_cell.length_b   1.000
_cell.length_c   1.000
_cell.angle_alpha   90.00
_cell.angle_beta   90.00
_cell.angle_gamma   90.00
#
_symmetry.space_group_name_H-M   'P 1'
#
loop_
_entity.id
_entity.type
_entity.pdbx_description
1 polymer ?
#
loop_
_entity_poly.entity_id
_entity_poly.type
_entity_poly.pdbx_seq_one_letter_code
_entity_poly.pdbx_strand_id
1 'polypeptide(L)'
;METLKAKKKNGQMDFLLYVTVLLLCAFGLVMVFSASYYYAQNKASLNYDGLYYLKNQAKYMAMGLGVMIVMSRVDYHYLEKLRNVGLMVTLLLMLATVFWGEDINGAKRWLNLFDVITFQPSELAKFVLILYMASFMTRRAPQMKSFTRGIVPMLIIMCIICILLLLQKNMSMMMVVMMIGFVMPVSYTHLRAHETEA
;
A
#
# COMPACT_ATOMS: atom_id res chain seq x y z
N MET A 1 -26.85 15.93 -31.38
CA MET A 1 -26.31 16.19 -30.04
C MET A 1 -27.03 15.28 -29.06
N GLU A 2 -26.67 14.01 -29.05
CA GLU A 2 -27.19 13.04 -28.07
C GLU A 2 -26.21 12.96 -26.94
N THR A 3 -26.60 13.50 -25.79
CA THR A 3 -25.88 13.36 -24.52
C THR A 3 -25.98 11.90 -24.09
N LEU A 4 -24.93 11.14 -24.31
CA LEU A 4 -24.74 9.83 -23.68
C LEU A 4 -24.76 10.02 -22.16
N LYS A 5 -25.96 9.90 -21.57
CA LYS A 5 -26.10 9.71 -20.12
C LYS A 5 -25.32 8.44 -19.74
N ALA A 6 -24.13 8.61 -19.24
CA ALA A 6 -23.38 7.52 -18.61
C ALA A 6 -24.28 6.92 -17.52
N LYS A 7 -24.86 5.76 -17.83
CA LYS A 7 -25.67 4.97 -16.91
C LYS A 7 -24.76 4.68 -15.70
N LYS A 8 -25.06 5.30 -14.57
CA LYS A 8 -24.37 5.05 -13.30
C LYS A 8 -24.47 3.53 -13.03
N LYS A 9 -23.45 2.78 -13.44
CA LYS A 9 -23.36 1.35 -13.17
C LYS A 9 -23.22 1.26 -11.66
N ASN A 10 -24.27 0.81 -10.98
CA ASN A 10 -24.16 0.44 -9.57
C ASN A 10 -22.93 -0.44 -9.46
N GLY A 11 -21.97 -0.05 -8.59
CA GLY A 11 -20.72 -0.75 -8.42
C GLY A 11 -20.98 -2.21 -8.04
N GLN A 12 -21.08 -3.04 -9.06
CA GLN A 12 -21.10 -4.49 -8.85
C GLN A 12 -19.69 -4.88 -8.45
N MET A 13 -19.59 -5.54 -7.30
CA MET A 13 -18.33 -6.11 -6.85
C MET A 13 -17.83 -7.07 -7.94
N ASP A 14 -16.56 -6.92 -8.33
CA ASP A 14 -15.96 -7.89 -9.25
C ASP A 14 -15.79 -9.22 -8.50
N PHE A 15 -16.73 -10.12 -8.79
CA PHE A 15 -16.81 -11.43 -8.13
C PHE A 15 -15.55 -12.27 -8.38
N LEU A 16 -14.98 -12.17 -9.59
CA LEU A 16 -13.76 -12.90 -9.94
C LEU A 16 -12.58 -12.42 -9.09
N LEU A 17 -12.40 -11.10 -8.97
CA LEU A 17 -11.36 -10.50 -8.14
C LEU A 17 -11.53 -10.94 -6.68
N TYR A 18 -12.75 -10.89 -6.15
CA TYR A 18 -13.03 -11.26 -4.77
C TYR A 18 -12.69 -12.73 -4.49
N VAL A 19 -13.14 -13.65 -5.35
CA VAL A 19 -12.85 -15.09 -5.23
C VAL A 19 -11.34 -15.35 -5.34
N THR A 20 -10.65 -14.68 -6.27
CA THR A 20 -9.20 -14.82 -6.43
C THR A 20 -8.45 -14.41 -5.16
N VAL A 21 -8.84 -13.29 -4.54
CA VAL A 21 -8.24 -12.84 -3.28
C VAL A 21 -8.47 -13.85 -2.17
N LEU A 22 -9.69 -14.40 -2.03
CA LEU A 22 -9.99 -15.41 -1.00
C LEU A 22 -9.20 -16.70 -1.21
N LEU A 23 -9.05 -17.16 -2.45
CA LEU A 23 -8.26 -18.35 -2.76
C LEU A 23 -6.77 -18.13 -2.43
N LEU A 24 -6.21 -16.97 -2.79
CA LEU A 24 -4.82 -16.62 -2.45
C LEU A 24 -4.63 -16.53 -0.93
N CYS A 25 -5.57 -15.94 -0.19
CA CYS A 25 -5.53 -15.89 1.25
C CYS A 25 -5.58 -17.29 1.90
N ALA A 26 -6.48 -18.15 1.42
CA ALA A 26 -6.59 -19.53 1.90
C ALA A 26 -5.31 -20.33 1.62
N PHE A 27 -4.77 -20.22 0.40
CA PHE A 27 -3.50 -20.85 0.03
C PHE A 27 -2.35 -20.33 0.89
N GLY A 28 -2.27 -19.01 1.11
CA GLY A 28 -1.27 -18.38 1.98
C GLY A 28 -1.32 -18.90 3.42
N LEU A 29 -2.51 -19.13 3.98
CA LEU A 29 -2.70 -19.72 5.31
C LEU A 29 -2.13 -21.14 5.39
N VAL A 30 -2.43 -21.97 4.39
CA VAL A 30 -1.91 -23.33 4.31
C VAL A 30 -0.38 -23.34 4.21
N MET A 31 0.18 -22.45 3.38
CA MET A 31 1.63 -22.32 3.23
C MET A 31 2.33 -21.86 4.50
N VAL A 32 1.76 -20.86 5.20
CA VAL A 32 2.29 -20.40 6.50
C VAL A 32 2.25 -21.54 7.52
N PHE A 33 1.16 -22.28 7.61
CA PHE A 33 1.06 -23.45 8.49
C PHE A 33 2.15 -24.47 8.17
N SER A 34 2.25 -24.89 6.91
CA SER A 34 3.21 -25.90 6.48
C SER A 34 4.68 -25.48 6.76
N ALA A 35 5.03 -24.23 6.49
CA ALA A 35 6.40 -23.73 6.66
C ALA A 35 6.77 -23.48 8.12
N SER A 36 5.82 -23.08 8.98
CA SER A 36 6.12 -22.62 10.33
C SER A 36 5.82 -23.63 11.44
N TYR A 37 5.06 -24.69 11.16
CA TYR A 37 4.61 -25.64 12.16
C TYR A 37 5.78 -26.29 12.92
N TYR A 38 6.72 -26.88 12.21
CA TYR A 38 7.87 -27.55 12.80
C TYR A 38 8.78 -26.58 13.57
N TYR A 39 9.00 -25.38 13.02
CA TYR A 39 9.79 -24.37 13.68
C TYR A 39 9.14 -23.89 14.98
N ALA A 40 7.84 -23.64 14.99
CA ALA A 40 7.10 -23.19 16.17
C ALA A 40 7.04 -24.29 17.26
N GLN A 41 6.86 -25.55 16.88
CA GLN A 41 6.81 -26.67 17.78
C GLN A 41 8.14 -26.94 18.52
N ASN A 42 9.26 -26.54 17.93
CA ASN A 42 10.59 -26.72 18.54
C ASN A 42 11.12 -25.48 19.27
N LYS A 43 10.32 -24.40 19.37
CA LYS A 43 10.76 -23.13 19.96
C LYS A 43 10.14 -22.92 21.34
N ALA A 44 10.97 -22.96 22.39
CA ALA A 44 10.53 -22.76 23.78
C ALA A 44 9.87 -21.39 24.02
N SER A 45 10.34 -20.33 23.36
CA SER A 45 9.75 -18.98 23.46
C SER A 45 8.32 -18.87 22.94
N LEU A 46 7.83 -19.89 22.23
CA LEU A 46 6.47 -19.98 21.70
C LEU A 46 5.63 -21.04 22.43
N ASN A 47 6.06 -21.48 23.62
CA ASN A 47 5.44 -22.55 24.41
C ASN A 47 5.22 -23.85 23.60
N TYR A 48 6.08 -24.13 22.62
CA TYR A 48 5.98 -25.30 21.74
C TYR A 48 4.64 -25.37 20.95
N ASP A 49 3.93 -24.23 20.80
CA ASP A 49 2.66 -24.16 20.06
C ASP A 49 2.91 -24.12 18.55
N GLY A 50 2.84 -25.25 17.87
CA GLY A 50 2.98 -25.36 16.43
C GLY A 50 1.96 -24.52 15.62
N LEU A 51 0.84 -24.13 16.23
CA LEU A 51 -0.20 -23.31 15.58
C LEU A 51 -0.03 -21.80 15.82
N TYR A 52 1.00 -21.38 16.53
CA TYR A 52 1.22 -19.97 16.91
C TYR A 52 1.14 -19.03 15.70
N TYR A 53 1.93 -19.31 14.66
CA TYR A 53 1.98 -18.47 13.46
C TYR A 53 0.68 -18.53 12.67
N LEU A 54 0.05 -19.71 12.57
CA LEU A 54 -1.25 -19.87 11.92
C LEU A 54 -2.34 -19.03 12.59
N LYS A 55 -2.43 -19.07 13.93
CA LYS A 55 -3.40 -18.30 14.70
C LYS A 55 -3.22 -16.80 14.47
N ASN A 56 -1.97 -16.32 14.50
CA ASN A 56 -1.68 -14.92 14.24
C ASN A 56 -1.99 -14.51 12.80
N GLN A 57 -1.59 -15.30 11.82
CA GLN A 57 -1.91 -15.05 10.42
C GLN A 57 -3.43 -15.05 10.16
N ALA A 58 -4.18 -15.96 10.75
CA ALA A 58 -5.63 -16.00 10.63
C ALA A 58 -6.30 -14.75 11.21
N LYS A 59 -5.81 -14.23 12.36
CA LYS A 59 -6.30 -12.96 12.94
C LYS A 59 -6.06 -11.79 12.00
N TYR A 60 -4.84 -11.64 11.48
CA TYR A 60 -4.51 -10.54 10.55
C TYR A 60 -5.28 -10.67 9.23
N MET A 61 -5.46 -11.88 8.73
CA MET A 61 -6.27 -12.15 7.54
C MET A 61 -7.73 -11.76 7.76
N ALA A 62 -8.34 -12.16 8.88
CA ALA A 62 -9.71 -11.78 9.20
C ALA A 62 -9.89 -10.26 9.31
N MET A 63 -8.92 -9.58 9.94
CA MET A 63 -8.91 -8.12 10.02
C MET A 63 -8.75 -7.49 8.63
N GLY A 64 -7.85 -8.00 7.79
CA GLY A 64 -7.65 -7.51 6.43
C GLY A 64 -8.89 -7.69 5.54
N LEU A 65 -9.56 -8.84 5.62
CA LEU A 65 -10.82 -9.09 4.91
C LEU A 65 -11.93 -8.15 5.40
N GLY A 66 -12.00 -7.88 6.71
CA GLY A 66 -12.92 -6.88 7.26
C GLY A 66 -12.68 -5.49 6.70
N VAL A 67 -11.42 -5.04 6.68
CA VAL A 67 -11.03 -3.76 6.07
C VAL A 67 -11.38 -3.74 4.58
N MET A 68 -11.11 -4.81 3.84
CA MET A 68 -11.46 -4.93 2.42
C MET A 68 -12.95 -4.72 2.17
N ILE A 69 -13.82 -5.36 2.97
CA ILE A 69 -15.29 -5.21 2.86
C ILE A 69 -15.72 -3.77 3.17
N VAL A 70 -15.15 -3.15 4.20
CA VAL A 70 -15.44 -1.75 4.54
C VAL A 70 -15.01 -0.83 3.41
N MET A 71 -13.76 -0.97 2.95
CA MET A 71 -13.19 -0.13 1.89
C MET A 71 -13.90 -0.30 0.55
N SER A 72 -14.46 -1.48 0.26
CA SER A 72 -15.25 -1.70 -0.97
C SER A 72 -16.54 -0.85 -1.03
N ARG A 73 -16.99 -0.34 0.12
CA ARG A 73 -18.18 0.52 0.23
C ARG A 73 -17.85 2.01 0.37
N VAL A 74 -16.59 2.35 0.60
CA VAL A 74 -16.13 3.73 0.73
C VAL A 74 -15.97 4.34 -0.66
N ASP A 75 -16.55 5.51 -0.87
CA ASP A 75 -16.34 6.27 -2.10
C ASP A 75 -14.88 6.78 -2.17
N TYR A 76 -14.19 6.45 -3.25
CA TYR A 76 -12.79 6.85 -3.47
C TYR A 76 -12.58 8.37 -3.45
N HIS A 77 -13.62 9.18 -3.70
CA HIS A 77 -13.54 10.64 -3.60
C HIS A 77 -13.21 11.13 -2.17
N TYR A 78 -13.60 10.35 -1.13
CA TYR A 78 -13.18 10.67 0.24
C TYR A 78 -11.69 10.43 0.42
N LEU A 79 -11.16 9.34 -0.15
CA LEU A 79 -9.73 9.04 -0.12
C LEU A 79 -8.93 10.12 -0.86
N GLU A 80 -9.46 10.61 -1.98
CA GLU A 80 -8.84 11.71 -2.72
C GLU A 80 -8.74 13.00 -1.89
N LYS A 81 -9.77 13.34 -1.13
CA LYS A 81 -9.76 14.51 -0.22
C LYS A 81 -8.71 14.37 0.89
N LEU A 82 -8.53 13.15 1.38
CA LEU A 82 -7.58 12.83 2.45
C LEU A 82 -6.12 12.68 1.99
N ARG A 83 -5.83 12.71 0.69
CA ARG A 83 -4.49 12.43 0.12
C ARG A 83 -3.37 13.25 0.75
N ASN A 84 -3.56 14.57 0.95
CA ASN A 84 -2.52 15.45 1.50
C ASN A 84 -2.32 15.19 3.00
N VAL A 85 -3.41 15.00 3.74
CA VAL A 85 -3.36 14.66 5.16
C VAL A 85 -2.74 13.27 5.33
N GLY A 86 -3.16 12.30 4.51
CA GLY A 86 -2.59 10.95 4.49
C GLY A 86 -1.08 10.97 4.21
N LEU A 87 -0.63 11.77 3.23
CA LEU A 87 0.79 11.92 2.94
C LEU A 87 1.57 12.50 4.12
N MET A 88 1.06 13.58 4.72
CA MET A 88 1.70 14.22 5.88
C MET A 88 1.79 13.26 7.07
N VAL A 89 0.69 12.60 7.42
CA VAL A 89 0.65 11.61 8.51
C VAL A 89 1.62 10.47 8.24
N THR A 90 1.66 9.96 7.01
CA THR A 90 2.57 8.87 6.64
C THR A 90 4.04 9.28 6.75
N LEU A 91 4.40 10.48 6.28
CA LEU A 91 5.77 10.99 6.40
C LEU A 91 6.17 11.18 7.86
N LEU A 92 5.27 11.68 8.71
CA LEU A 92 5.50 11.80 10.15
C LEU A 92 5.68 10.43 10.83
N LEU A 93 4.85 9.44 10.49
CA LEU A 93 5.00 8.07 11.00
C LEU A 93 6.30 7.41 10.54
N MET A 94 6.70 7.62 9.28
CA MET A 94 7.98 7.12 8.78
C MET A 94 9.17 7.79 9.50
N LEU A 95 9.08 9.10 9.75
CA LEU A 95 10.09 9.83 10.52
C LEU A 95 10.14 9.32 11.97
N ALA A 96 8.98 9.13 12.59
CA ALA A 96 8.87 8.54 13.93
C ALA A 96 9.52 7.16 14.00
N THR A 97 9.38 6.34 12.95
CA THR A 97 10.01 5.02 12.88
C THR A 97 11.53 5.09 12.89
N VAL A 98 12.13 6.12 12.30
CA VAL A 98 13.59 6.31 12.34
C VAL A 98 14.10 6.49 13.77
N PHE A 99 13.35 7.24 14.60
CA PHE A 99 13.75 7.54 15.99
C PHE A 99 13.27 6.50 16.99
N TRP A 100 12.03 6.07 16.91
CA TRP A 100 11.36 5.19 17.89
C TRP A 100 11.04 3.78 17.37
N GLY A 101 11.47 3.44 16.15
CA GLY A 101 11.24 2.10 15.60
C GLY A 101 11.99 1.03 16.34
N GLU A 102 11.40 -0.16 16.44
CA GLU A 102 12.08 -1.36 16.96
C GLU A 102 13.22 -1.78 16.05
N ASP A 103 14.37 -2.02 16.67
CA ASP A 103 15.54 -2.54 15.97
C ASP A 103 15.41 -4.06 15.82
N ILE A 104 15.00 -4.49 14.64
CA ILE A 104 14.94 -5.90 14.28
C ILE A 104 16.03 -6.18 13.23
N ASN A 105 17.05 -6.92 13.63
CA ASN A 105 18.20 -7.25 12.78
C ASN A 105 18.97 -6.03 12.24
N GLY A 106 19.12 -4.99 13.04
CA GLY A 106 19.85 -3.77 12.67
C GLY A 106 19.07 -2.81 11.78
N ALA A 107 17.75 -2.98 11.67
CA ALA A 107 16.88 -2.13 10.88
C ALA A 107 15.62 -1.72 11.65
N LYS A 108 15.38 -0.42 11.73
CA LYS A 108 14.19 0.15 12.39
C LYS A 108 13.08 0.33 11.37
N ARG A 109 12.19 -0.66 11.25
CA ARG A 109 11.13 -0.69 10.23
C ARG A 109 9.74 -0.75 10.81
N TRP A 110 9.61 -1.13 12.09
CA TRP A 110 8.35 -1.42 12.74
C TRP A 110 8.10 -0.46 13.89
N LEU A 111 6.86 -0.01 14.03
CA LEU A 111 6.36 0.69 15.21
C LEU A 111 5.49 -0.27 16.00
N ASN A 112 5.80 -0.45 17.29
CA ASN A 112 4.90 -1.11 18.21
C ASN A 112 3.86 -0.11 18.70
N LEU A 113 2.60 -0.40 18.40
CA LEU A 113 1.46 0.35 18.92
C LEU A 113 0.89 -0.43 20.11
N PHE A 114 1.14 0.09 21.31
CA PHE A 114 0.59 -0.45 22.57
C PHE A 114 0.93 -1.92 22.87
N ASP A 115 2.07 -2.44 22.39
CA ASP A 115 2.50 -3.84 22.51
C ASP A 115 1.49 -4.90 21.99
N VAL A 116 0.48 -4.45 21.25
CA VAL A 116 -0.58 -5.32 20.69
C VAL A 116 -0.42 -5.52 19.19
N ILE A 117 -0.06 -4.47 18.47
CA ILE A 117 0.02 -4.49 17.02
C ILE A 117 1.34 -3.88 16.57
N THR A 118 2.13 -4.65 15.84
CA THR A 118 3.28 -4.14 15.11
C THR A 118 2.83 -3.60 13.76
N PHE A 119 3.11 -2.34 13.50
CA PHE A 119 2.72 -1.66 12.26
C PHE A 119 3.97 -1.16 11.52
N GLN A 120 4.00 -1.36 10.20
CA GLN A 120 5.07 -0.86 9.35
C GLN A 120 4.60 0.35 8.53
N PRO A 121 5.01 1.58 8.85
CA PRO A 121 4.56 2.80 8.15
C PRO A 121 4.88 2.82 6.66
N SER A 122 5.91 2.12 6.22
CA SER A 122 6.25 2.01 4.78
C SER A 122 5.20 1.26 3.95
N GLU A 123 4.39 0.39 4.58
CA GLU A 123 3.23 -0.23 3.90
C GLU A 123 2.17 0.81 3.56
N LEU A 124 1.88 1.70 4.51
CA LEU A 124 0.97 2.82 4.30
C LEU A 124 1.53 3.80 3.26
N ALA A 125 2.85 4.03 3.25
CA ALA A 125 3.49 4.95 2.32
C ALA A 125 3.29 4.56 0.85
N LYS A 126 3.33 3.27 0.51
CA LYS A 126 3.03 2.80 -0.85
C LYS A 126 1.62 3.18 -1.28
N PHE A 127 0.64 2.89 -0.43
CA PHE A 127 -0.76 3.16 -0.71
C PHE A 127 -1.03 4.67 -0.87
N VAL A 128 -0.52 5.47 0.06
CA VAL A 128 -0.70 6.92 0.04
C VAL A 128 0.03 7.57 -1.13
N LEU A 129 1.20 7.06 -1.52
CA LEU A 129 1.93 7.53 -2.70
C LEU A 129 1.12 7.31 -3.97
N ILE A 130 0.55 6.10 -4.17
CA ILE A 130 -0.30 5.79 -5.31
C ILE A 130 -1.50 6.76 -5.36
N LEU A 131 -2.17 6.94 -4.23
CA LEU A 131 -3.33 7.81 -4.13
C LEU A 131 -2.97 9.28 -4.43
N TYR A 132 -1.85 9.75 -3.90
CA TYR A 132 -1.35 11.10 -4.14
C TYR A 132 -1.00 11.32 -5.62
N MET A 133 -0.22 10.41 -6.20
CA MET A 133 0.21 10.49 -7.60
C MET A 133 -0.97 10.43 -8.55
N ALA A 134 -1.90 9.50 -8.37
CA ALA A 134 -3.11 9.38 -9.20
C ALA A 134 -3.94 10.66 -9.17
N SER A 135 -4.20 11.19 -7.97
CA SER A 135 -4.94 12.43 -7.81
C SER A 135 -4.20 13.65 -8.38
N PHE A 136 -2.86 13.71 -8.22
CA PHE A 136 -2.05 14.79 -8.76
C PHE A 136 -2.09 14.81 -10.30
N MET A 137 -1.91 13.65 -10.93
CA MET A 137 -1.95 13.50 -12.39
C MET A 137 -3.32 13.87 -12.96
N THR A 138 -4.40 13.43 -12.32
CA THR A 138 -5.77 13.72 -12.75
C THR A 138 -6.08 15.22 -12.66
N ARG A 139 -5.77 15.86 -11.55
CA ARG A 139 -6.08 17.29 -11.32
C ARG A 139 -5.19 18.23 -12.13
N ARG A 140 -3.97 17.85 -12.43
CA ARG A 140 -3.01 18.66 -13.18
C ARG A 140 -2.70 18.10 -14.56
N ALA A 141 -3.68 17.43 -15.14
CA ALA A 141 -3.57 16.81 -16.46
C ALA A 141 -2.95 17.69 -17.57
N PRO A 142 -3.29 19.00 -17.71
CA PRO A 142 -2.64 19.86 -18.70
C PRO A 142 -1.17 20.14 -18.40
N GLN A 143 -0.77 20.17 -17.13
CA GLN A 143 0.59 20.44 -16.68
C GLN A 143 1.52 19.22 -16.82
N MET A 144 0.95 18.01 -16.98
CA MET A 144 1.72 16.79 -17.17
C MET A 144 2.54 16.76 -18.46
N LYS A 145 2.21 17.63 -19.44
CA LYS A 145 3.04 17.85 -20.64
C LYS A 145 4.37 18.52 -20.34
N SER A 146 4.48 19.24 -19.23
CA SER A 146 5.71 19.90 -18.80
C SER A 146 6.44 19.03 -17.77
N PHE A 147 7.67 18.66 -18.05
CA PHE A 147 8.49 17.87 -17.12
C PHE A 147 8.61 18.55 -15.75
N THR A 148 8.89 19.85 -15.72
CA THR A 148 9.15 20.60 -14.49
C THR A 148 7.89 20.77 -13.62
N ARG A 149 6.73 21.03 -14.24
CA ARG A 149 5.48 21.30 -13.50
C ARG A 149 4.65 20.04 -13.23
N GLY A 150 4.82 19.01 -14.05
CA GLY A 150 4.09 17.73 -13.93
C GLY A 150 4.88 16.69 -13.16
N ILE A 151 6.06 16.30 -13.64
CA ILE A 151 6.79 15.13 -13.14
C ILE A 151 7.63 15.47 -11.90
N VAL A 152 8.33 16.63 -11.90
CA VAL A 152 9.24 17.01 -10.81
C VAL A 152 8.58 17.00 -9.42
N PRO A 153 7.37 17.55 -9.21
CA PRO A 153 6.74 17.50 -7.87
C PRO A 153 6.48 16.09 -7.36
N MET A 154 6.15 15.16 -8.25
CA MET A 154 5.96 13.76 -7.87
C MET A 154 7.28 13.09 -7.52
N LEU A 155 8.34 13.36 -8.29
CA LEU A 155 9.67 12.85 -8.00
C LEU A 155 10.22 13.38 -6.66
N ILE A 156 9.95 14.64 -6.31
CA ILE A 156 10.36 15.19 -5.01
C ILE A 156 9.74 14.40 -3.86
N ILE A 157 8.43 14.12 -3.91
CA ILE A 157 7.76 13.34 -2.86
C ILE A 157 8.29 11.91 -2.82
N MET A 158 8.47 11.27 -3.97
CA MET A 158 9.09 9.96 -4.06
C MET A 158 10.49 9.94 -3.43
N CYS A 159 11.32 10.95 -3.74
CA CYS A 159 12.66 11.06 -3.16
C CYS A 159 12.63 11.23 -1.64
N ILE A 160 11.72 12.03 -1.10
CA ILE A 160 11.57 12.18 0.36
C ILE A 160 11.24 10.83 1.01
N ILE A 161 10.29 10.08 0.45
CA ILE A 161 9.95 8.74 0.95
C ILE A 161 11.14 7.80 0.84
N CYS A 162 11.88 7.81 -0.28
CA CYS A 162 13.06 6.98 -0.48
C CYS A 162 14.18 7.31 0.53
N ILE A 163 14.41 8.58 0.83
CA ILE A 163 15.39 9.00 1.86
C ILE A 163 15.00 8.43 3.22
N LEU A 164 13.74 8.54 3.62
CA LEU A 164 13.26 7.97 4.88
C LEU A 164 13.41 6.43 4.92
N LEU A 165 13.15 5.74 3.79
CA LEU A 165 13.34 4.29 3.69
C LEU A 165 14.83 3.89 3.77
N LEU A 166 15.73 4.71 3.22
CA LEU A 166 17.18 4.51 3.38
C LEU A 166 17.61 4.63 4.83
N LEU A 167 17.12 5.65 5.55
CA LEU A 167 17.41 5.83 6.98
C LEU A 167 16.88 4.65 7.82
N GLN A 168 15.77 4.04 7.42
CA GLN A 168 15.22 2.82 8.02
C GLN A 168 15.92 1.53 7.57
N LYS A 169 16.93 1.61 6.70
CA LYS A 169 17.61 0.47 6.05
C LYS A 169 16.63 -0.49 5.35
N ASN A 170 15.60 0.05 4.70
CA ASN A 170 14.53 -0.72 4.05
C ASN A 170 14.66 -0.68 2.52
N MET A 171 15.70 -1.32 1.98
CA MET A 171 16.01 -1.31 0.55
C MET A 171 14.92 -1.93 -0.30
N SER A 172 14.30 -3.02 0.15
CA SER A 172 13.25 -3.71 -0.60
C SER A 172 12.04 -2.80 -0.85
N MET A 173 11.61 -2.07 0.20
CA MET A 173 10.51 -1.12 0.07
C MET A 173 10.87 0.09 -0.79
N MET A 174 12.11 0.55 -0.73
CA MET A 174 12.60 1.62 -1.59
C MET A 174 12.49 1.23 -3.07
N MET A 175 12.89 0.00 -3.44
CA MET A 175 12.74 -0.48 -4.82
C MET A 175 11.27 -0.48 -5.26
N VAL A 176 10.35 -0.95 -4.42
CA VAL A 176 8.91 -0.95 -4.71
C VAL A 176 8.37 0.48 -4.90
N VAL A 177 8.74 1.41 -4.01
CA VAL A 177 8.33 2.82 -4.10
C VAL A 177 8.87 3.47 -5.38
N MET A 178 10.14 3.22 -5.74
CA MET A 178 10.71 3.70 -7.01
C MET A 178 9.98 3.13 -8.22
N MET A 179 9.69 1.84 -8.22
CA MET A 179 8.93 1.21 -9.31
C MET A 179 7.55 1.84 -9.47
N ILE A 180 6.80 2.04 -8.38
CA ILE A 180 5.51 2.75 -8.40
C ILE A 180 5.67 4.16 -8.95
N GLY A 181 6.66 4.90 -8.45
CA GLY A 181 6.91 6.30 -8.81
C GLY A 181 7.31 6.50 -10.28
N PHE A 182 7.92 5.51 -10.93
CA PHE A 182 8.23 5.56 -12.35
C PHE A 182 7.12 5.00 -13.23
N VAL A 183 6.52 3.87 -12.86
CA VAL A 183 5.49 3.22 -13.68
C VAL A 183 4.24 4.08 -13.81
N MET A 184 3.79 4.71 -12.73
CA MET A 184 2.55 5.50 -12.76
C MET A 184 2.60 6.69 -13.73
N PRO A 185 3.60 7.60 -13.71
CA PRO A 185 3.68 8.69 -14.68
C PRO A 185 3.85 8.19 -16.12
N VAL A 186 4.64 7.16 -16.34
CA VAL A 186 4.87 6.58 -17.68
C VAL A 186 3.57 6.01 -18.25
N SER A 187 2.86 5.20 -17.47
CA SER A 187 1.57 4.63 -17.89
C SER A 187 0.53 5.71 -18.18
N TYR A 188 0.48 6.76 -17.34
CA TYR A 188 -0.44 7.87 -17.53
C TYR A 188 -0.16 8.65 -18.81
N THR A 189 1.11 8.97 -19.09
CA THR A 189 1.50 9.71 -20.30
C THR A 189 1.27 8.88 -21.55
N HIS A 190 1.53 7.58 -21.52
CA HIS A 190 1.32 6.67 -22.65
C HIS A 190 -0.17 6.51 -22.98
N LEU A 191 -1.01 6.25 -21.98
CA LEU A 191 -2.47 6.15 -22.17
C LEU A 191 -3.06 7.42 -22.78
N ARG A 192 -2.62 8.57 -22.30
CA ARG A 192 -3.13 9.85 -22.78
C ARG A 192 -2.66 10.22 -24.18
N ALA A 193 -1.48 9.76 -24.61
CA ALA A 193 -1.03 9.94 -25.98
C ALA A 193 -1.99 9.24 -26.95
N HIS A 194 -2.44 8.03 -26.63
CA HIS A 194 -3.42 7.29 -27.45
C HIS A 194 -4.81 7.91 -27.45
N GLU A 195 -5.25 8.54 -26.36
CA GLU A 195 -6.57 9.24 -26.32
C GLU A 195 -6.58 10.52 -27.16
N THR A 196 -5.42 11.15 -27.40
CA THR A 196 -5.33 12.37 -28.22
C THR A 196 -5.17 12.08 -29.72
N GLU A 197 -4.83 10.85 -30.10
CA GLU A 197 -4.73 10.42 -31.50
C GLU A 197 -6.05 9.80 -32.03
N ALA A 198 -7.01 9.47 -31.17
CA ALA A 198 -8.33 8.94 -31.52
C ALA A 198 -9.37 10.04 -31.62
#